data_a6ba7fada252bb3270b6b7304b8489b5
#
_entry.id   a6ba7fada252bb3270b6b7304b8489b5
#
_cell.length_a   1.000
_cell.length_b   1.000
_cell.length_c   1.000
_cell.angle_alpha   90.00
_cell.angle_beta   90.00
_cell.angle_gamma   90.00
#
_symmetry.space_group_name_H-M   'P 1'
#
loop_
_entity.id
_entity.type
_entity.pdbx_description
1 polymer ?
#
loop_
_entity_poly.entity_id
_entity_poly.type
_entity_poly.pdbx_seq_one_letter_code
_entity_poly.pdbx_strand_id
1 'polypeptide(L)'
;MKRFLVVIALAGVLISCKNTNENKKDANDSVVATTAEEGKAEEVETNYVPIDSDEALVAASLMAAPEASRAGCKVIGYNMAGEFVTFREGDNEFIVLVDDPKKSGFNAACYHKSLELFMARGRELRAEGKTGPEIFDIREEEAKSGQLDMGKPGATLHIYYGKSDLYNPETAEVEGAHYRYVVYLPFATAESTGLPEQPIGANHPWIMNPGTHRAHIMISPLHNDKKK
;
A
#
# COMPACT_ATOMS: atom_id res chain seq x y z
N MET A 1 56.13 -21.52 -18.64
CA MET A 1 56.76 -21.15 -19.94
C MET A 1 55.66 -20.68 -20.89
N LYS A 2 55.99 -19.53 -21.50
CA LYS A 2 55.33 -18.84 -22.64
C LYS A 2 54.06 -18.01 -22.35
N ARG A 3 54.39 -16.75 -22.24
CA ARG A 3 53.57 -15.55 -22.43
C ARG A 3 53.10 -15.45 -23.88
N PHE A 4 51.90 -14.98 -24.13
CA PHE A 4 51.61 -14.23 -25.35
C PHE A 4 50.74 -13.01 -25.01
N LEU A 5 51.39 -11.87 -25.12
CA LEU A 5 50.80 -10.55 -25.23
C LEU A 5 50.43 -10.34 -26.70
N VAL A 6 49.22 -9.87 -26.94
CA VAL A 6 48.92 -9.18 -28.22
C VAL A 6 48.22 -7.85 -27.88
N VAL A 7 48.96 -6.78 -28.12
CA VAL A 7 48.54 -5.42 -28.17
C VAL A 7 48.20 -5.10 -29.61
N ILE A 8 47.00 -4.60 -29.88
CA ILE A 8 46.70 -3.91 -31.13
C ILE A 8 45.99 -2.60 -30.76
N ALA A 9 46.64 -1.52 -31.11
CA ALA A 9 46.17 -0.14 -31.02
C ALA A 9 45.71 0.40 -32.41
N LEU A 10 45.10 1.56 -32.36
CA LEU A 10 44.76 2.51 -33.47
C LEU A 10 43.45 2.24 -34.19
N ALA A 11 42.67 3.23 -34.61
CA ALA A 11 42.76 4.67 -34.63
C ALA A 11 41.37 5.28 -34.78
N GLY A 12 41.23 6.52 -34.38
CA GLY A 12 40.03 7.34 -34.46
C GLY A 12 39.67 7.84 -35.86
N VAL A 13 38.41 8.20 -36.00
CA VAL A 13 37.98 9.21 -37.01
C VAL A 13 36.93 10.10 -36.39
N LEU A 14 37.30 11.36 -36.19
CA LEU A 14 36.42 12.49 -35.95
C LEU A 14 35.86 12.98 -37.28
N ILE A 15 34.54 13.04 -37.41
CA ILE A 15 33.91 13.83 -38.48
C ILE A 15 32.98 14.84 -37.85
N SER A 16 33.50 16.07 -37.85
CA SER A 16 32.75 17.30 -37.59
C SER A 16 32.14 17.77 -38.92
N CYS A 17 30.85 18.01 -38.97
CA CYS A 17 30.24 18.83 -40.00
C CYS A 17 29.41 19.94 -39.38
N LYS A 18 30.00 21.11 -39.39
CA LYS A 18 29.30 22.40 -39.37
C LYS A 18 28.54 22.59 -40.67
N ASN A 19 27.33 23.06 -40.65
CA ASN A 19 26.84 23.84 -41.76
C ASN A 19 25.98 25.03 -41.30
N THR A 20 26.31 26.13 -41.92
CA THR A 20 25.95 27.52 -41.70
C THR A 20 24.62 27.88 -42.36
N ASN A 21 23.97 28.93 -41.80
CA ASN A 21 22.82 29.69 -42.29
C ASN A 21 22.84 30.02 -43.79
N GLU A 22 21.62 30.14 -44.35
CA GLU A 22 21.24 31.35 -45.08
C GLU A 22 19.71 31.51 -45.25
N ASN A 23 19.27 32.77 -45.06
CA ASN A 23 17.93 33.32 -45.19
C ASN A 23 17.31 33.19 -46.60
N LYS A 24 15.98 33.05 -46.66
CA LYS A 24 15.15 33.94 -47.50
C LYS A 24 13.69 34.05 -47.01
N LYS A 25 13.25 35.29 -46.95
CA LYS A 25 11.88 35.77 -46.77
C LYS A 25 10.94 35.31 -47.89
N ASP A 26 9.66 35.08 -47.58
CA ASP A 26 8.53 35.96 -47.81
C ASP A 26 7.17 35.28 -47.57
N ALA A 27 6.31 36.07 -47.01
CA ALA A 27 4.88 36.28 -47.15
C ALA A 27 3.88 35.45 -46.36
N ASN A 28 3.43 36.05 -45.25
CA ASN A 28 2.03 36.36 -44.92
C ASN A 28 0.98 35.25 -45.02
N ASP A 29 0.53 34.72 -43.87
CA ASP A 29 -0.90 34.71 -43.59
C ASP A 29 -1.21 34.55 -42.09
N SER A 30 -2.22 35.23 -41.66
CA SER A 30 -2.93 35.39 -40.42
C SER A 30 -2.69 34.36 -39.30
N VAL A 31 -2.00 34.81 -38.23
CA VAL A 31 -1.99 34.12 -36.94
C VAL A 31 -3.22 34.56 -36.16
N VAL A 32 -4.18 33.66 -36.01
CA VAL A 32 -5.19 33.72 -34.94
C VAL A 32 -4.45 33.40 -33.63
N ALA A 33 -4.24 34.38 -32.81
CA ALA A 33 -3.75 34.23 -31.45
C ALA A 33 -4.87 33.55 -30.64
N THR A 34 -4.75 32.23 -30.44
CA THR A 34 -5.49 31.51 -29.41
C THR A 34 -4.77 31.78 -28.10
N THR A 35 -5.33 32.72 -27.33
CA THR A 35 -4.98 32.92 -25.93
C THR A 35 -5.27 31.60 -25.21
N ALA A 36 -4.21 30.88 -24.82
CA ALA A 36 -4.32 29.81 -23.83
C ALA A 36 -4.70 30.49 -22.50
N GLU A 37 -5.96 30.40 -22.12
CA GLU A 37 -6.35 30.61 -20.72
C GLU A 37 -5.59 29.57 -19.89
N GLU A 38 -4.62 30.01 -19.12
CA GLU A 38 -4.09 29.27 -17.99
C GLU A 38 -5.26 29.04 -17.04
N GLY A 39 -5.85 27.86 -17.11
CA GLY A 39 -6.81 27.40 -16.14
C GLY A 39 -6.14 27.40 -14.77
N LYS A 40 -6.47 28.42 -13.98
CA LYS A 40 -6.17 28.48 -12.55
C LYS A 40 -6.73 27.19 -11.96
N ALA A 41 -5.86 26.26 -11.57
CA ALA A 41 -6.27 25.11 -10.78
C ALA A 41 -6.96 25.68 -9.53
N GLU A 42 -8.26 25.44 -9.40
CA GLU A 42 -8.96 25.71 -8.15
C GLU A 42 -8.23 24.88 -7.08
N GLU A 43 -7.64 25.57 -6.11
CA GLU A 43 -7.21 24.97 -4.87
C GLU A 43 -8.45 24.41 -4.20
N VAL A 44 -8.69 23.11 -4.33
CA VAL A 44 -9.75 22.43 -3.56
C VAL A 44 -9.32 22.53 -2.11
N GLU A 45 -9.97 23.43 -1.37
CA GLU A 45 -9.83 23.50 0.08
C GLU A 45 -10.24 22.14 0.64
N THR A 46 -9.24 21.33 1.00
CA THR A 46 -9.48 20.01 1.60
C THR A 46 -9.91 20.22 3.04
N ASN A 47 -11.21 20.06 3.29
CA ASN A 47 -11.81 20.22 4.61
C ASN A 47 -11.55 18.96 5.45
N TYR A 48 -10.35 18.87 6.04
CA TYR A 48 -10.02 17.80 6.97
C TYR A 48 -10.46 18.16 8.39
N VAL A 49 -11.16 17.21 9.04
CA VAL A 49 -11.64 17.31 10.43
C VAL A 49 -11.19 16.10 11.23
N PRO A 50 -11.13 16.19 12.58
CA PRO A 50 -10.77 15.05 13.43
C PRO A 50 -11.73 13.86 13.26
N ILE A 51 -11.18 12.65 13.35
CA ILE A 51 -11.95 11.41 13.50
C ILE A 51 -12.36 11.31 14.98
N ASP A 52 -13.52 11.84 15.35
CA ASP A 52 -13.97 11.99 16.73
C ASP A 52 -15.28 11.26 17.08
N SER A 53 -15.79 10.45 16.15
CA SER A 53 -16.97 9.63 16.33
C SER A 53 -16.80 8.23 15.71
N ASP A 54 -17.63 7.29 16.15
CA ASP A 54 -17.65 5.93 15.62
C ASP A 54 -18.02 5.92 14.13
N GLU A 55 -18.90 6.80 13.68
CA GLU A 55 -19.31 6.96 12.28
C GLU A 55 -18.13 7.43 11.42
N ALA A 56 -17.39 8.44 11.88
CA ALA A 56 -16.20 8.95 11.22
C ALA A 56 -15.10 7.88 11.14
N LEU A 57 -14.88 7.16 12.24
CA LEU A 57 -13.91 6.07 12.34
C LEU A 57 -14.23 4.95 11.35
N VAL A 58 -15.48 4.53 11.26
CA VAL A 58 -15.94 3.51 10.32
C VAL A 58 -15.81 4.00 8.88
N ALA A 59 -16.24 5.24 8.59
CA ALA A 59 -16.15 5.80 7.24
C ALA A 59 -14.70 5.84 6.73
N ALA A 60 -13.79 6.39 7.52
CA ALA A 60 -12.37 6.45 7.20
C ALA A 60 -11.75 5.05 7.05
N SER A 61 -12.11 4.10 7.93
CA SER A 61 -11.57 2.74 7.90
C SER A 61 -12.04 1.92 6.71
N LEU A 62 -13.25 2.16 6.21
CA LEU A 62 -13.78 1.52 5.00
C LEU A 62 -12.95 1.85 3.75
N MET A 63 -12.16 2.91 3.77
CA MET A 63 -11.21 3.22 2.70
C MET A 63 -10.18 2.11 2.46
N ALA A 64 -9.86 1.30 3.48
CA ALA A 64 -8.99 0.13 3.32
C ALA A 64 -9.58 -0.93 2.38
N ALA A 65 -10.92 -0.98 2.24
CA ALA A 65 -11.59 -1.96 1.39
C ALA A 65 -11.63 -1.52 -0.08
N PRO A 66 -11.62 -2.48 -1.04
CA PRO A 66 -11.94 -2.19 -2.43
C PRO A 66 -13.28 -1.46 -2.53
N GLU A 67 -13.35 -0.40 -3.29
CA GLU A 67 -14.52 0.48 -3.38
C GLU A 67 -15.83 -0.27 -3.61
N ALA A 68 -15.84 -1.17 -4.60
CA ALA A 68 -17.01 -1.99 -4.92
C ALA A 68 -17.45 -2.94 -3.79
N SER A 69 -16.60 -3.18 -2.80
CA SER A 69 -16.88 -4.10 -1.69
C SER A 69 -17.28 -3.40 -0.40
N ARG A 70 -17.05 -2.08 -0.26
CA ARG A 70 -17.21 -1.34 0.99
C ARG A 70 -18.59 -1.50 1.61
N ALA A 71 -19.64 -1.49 0.79
CA ALA A 71 -21.03 -1.55 1.25
C ALA A 71 -21.35 -2.88 1.97
N GLY A 72 -20.79 -4.01 1.50
CA GLY A 72 -21.06 -5.35 2.04
C GLY A 72 -20.01 -5.87 3.03
N CYS A 73 -18.97 -5.09 3.38
CA CYS A 73 -17.96 -5.54 4.34
C CYS A 73 -18.54 -5.68 5.75
N LYS A 74 -18.14 -6.76 6.46
CA LYS A 74 -18.23 -6.77 7.91
C LYS A 74 -17.24 -5.76 8.49
N VAL A 75 -17.67 -4.98 9.50
CA VAL A 75 -16.83 -3.95 10.13
C VAL A 75 -16.72 -4.24 11.62
N ILE A 76 -15.50 -4.44 12.10
CA ILE A 76 -15.19 -4.75 13.50
C ILE A 76 -14.03 -3.87 14.00
N GLY A 77 -13.89 -3.74 15.29
CA GLY A 77 -12.73 -3.09 15.91
C GLY A 77 -13.08 -2.36 17.18
N TYR A 78 -12.17 -1.49 17.63
CA TYR A 78 -12.39 -0.69 18.82
C TYR A 78 -13.21 0.55 18.49
N ASN A 79 -14.25 0.82 19.29
CA ASN A 79 -15.03 2.05 19.23
C ASN A 79 -14.29 3.20 19.96
N MET A 80 -14.82 4.41 19.91
CA MET A 80 -14.23 5.58 20.57
C MET A 80 -14.14 5.42 22.09
N ALA A 81 -15.00 4.58 22.71
CA ALA A 81 -14.91 4.22 24.12
C ALA A 81 -13.79 3.20 24.42
N GLY A 82 -13.24 2.56 23.38
CA GLY A 82 -12.18 1.55 23.49
C GLY A 82 -12.70 0.15 23.78
N GLU A 83 -13.94 -0.14 23.41
CA GLU A 83 -14.55 -1.46 23.46
C GLU A 83 -14.43 -2.12 22.07
N PHE A 84 -14.09 -3.42 22.02
CA PHE A 84 -14.05 -4.14 20.77
C PHE A 84 -15.45 -4.59 20.37
N VAL A 85 -15.97 -4.06 19.27
CA VAL A 85 -17.36 -4.25 18.82
C VAL A 85 -17.47 -4.69 17.36
N THR A 86 -18.64 -5.16 16.98
CA THR A 86 -19.05 -5.27 15.57
C THR A 86 -19.92 -4.04 15.25
N PHE A 87 -19.39 -3.14 14.44
CA PHE A 87 -20.12 -1.94 13.99
C PHE A 87 -21.18 -2.31 12.93
N ARG A 88 -20.86 -3.28 12.09
CA ARG A 88 -21.75 -3.73 11.01
C ARG A 88 -21.45 -5.19 10.65
N GLU A 89 -22.48 -6.00 10.55
CA GLU A 89 -22.38 -7.30 9.89
C GLU A 89 -22.23 -7.12 8.37
N GLY A 90 -21.59 -8.09 7.72
CA GLY A 90 -21.35 -8.06 6.28
C GLY A 90 -21.92 -9.26 5.56
N ASP A 91 -22.08 -9.12 4.25
CA ASP A 91 -22.62 -10.15 3.36
C ASP A 91 -21.62 -10.58 2.25
N ASN A 92 -20.43 -9.95 2.21
CA ASN A 92 -19.39 -10.29 1.26
C ASN A 92 -18.18 -11.02 1.90
N GLU A 93 -17.10 -11.17 1.14
CA GLU A 93 -15.89 -11.91 1.56
C GLU A 93 -14.91 -11.06 2.39
N PHE A 94 -15.21 -9.82 2.74
CA PHE A 94 -14.27 -8.90 3.36
C PHE A 94 -14.67 -8.49 4.78
N ILE A 95 -13.65 -8.42 5.64
CA ILE A 95 -13.76 -7.87 6.99
C ILE A 95 -12.86 -6.63 7.08
N VAL A 96 -13.43 -5.52 7.52
CA VAL A 96 -12.69 -4.31 7.85
C VAL A 96 -12.46 -4.25 9.36
N LEU A 97 -11.20 -4.19 9.75
CA LEU A 97 -10.78 -3.87 11.10
C LEU A 97 -10.50 -2.37 11.15
N VAL A 98 -11.33 -1.65 11.90
CA VAL A 98 -11.15 -0.20 12.04
C VAL A 98 -9.87 0.14 12.79
N ASP A 99 -9.43 1.38 12.65
CA ASP A 99 -8.33 1.91 13.43
C ASP A 99 -8.61 1.83 14.95
N ASP A 100 -7.54 1.79 15.74
CA ASP A 100 -7.64 1.84 17.21
C ASP A 100 -7.49 3.30 17.66
N PRO A 101 -8.57 3.98 18.09
CA PRO A 101 -8.55 5.39 18.38
C PRO A 101 -7.68 5.78 19.60
N LYS A 102 -7.16 4.77 20.33
CA LYS A 102 -6.20 4.97 21.43
C LYS A 102 -4.74 4.97 20.97
N LYS A 103 -4.50 4.71 19.70
CA LYS A 103 -3.16 4.73 19.08
C LYS A 103 -2.97 6.01 18.29
N SER A 104 -1.74 6.48 18.22
CA SER A 104 -1.39 7.64 17.42
C SER A 104 -1.33 7.28 15.93
N GLY A 105 -1.87 8.16 15.10
CA GLY A 105 -1.98 8.00 13.66
C GLY A 105 -3.08 7.00 13.26
N PHE A 106 -3.33 6.86 11.99
CA PHE A 106 -4.41 6.05 11.44
C PHE A 106 -3.90 4.74 10.85
N ASN A 107 -4.55 3.61 11.13
CA ASN A 107 -4.18 2.30 10.59
C ASN A 107 -5.38 1.35 10.54
N ALA A 108 -6.12 1.37 9.47
CA ALA A 108 -7.21 0.44 9.19
C ALA A 108 -6.77 -0.69 8.27
N ALA A 109 -7.42 -1.83 8.39
CA ALA A 109 -7.13 -3.00 7.57
C ALA A 109 -8.41 -3.62 7.00
N CYS A 110 -8.36 -4.06 5.74
CA CYS A 110 -9.41 -4.87 5.13
C CYS A 110 -8.80 -6.20 4.68
N TYR A 111 -9.36 -7.31 5.11
CA TYR A 111 -8.84 -8.63 4.77
C TYR A 111 -9.95 -9.59 4.34
N HIS A 112 -9.55 -10.57 3.51
CA HIS A 112 -10.44 -11.65 3.12
C HIS A 112 -10.85 -12.48 4.35
N LYS A 113 -12.12 -12.81 4.48
CA LYS A 113 -12.67 -13.47 5.69
C LYS A 113 -12.03 -14.81 6.03
N SER A 114 -11.40 -15.50 5.05
CA SER A 114 -10.65 -16.73 5.35
C SER A 114 -9.46 -16.52 6.29
N LEU A 115 -8.97 -15.28 6.44
CA LEU A 115 -7.90 -14.94 7.38
C LEU A 115 -8.42 -14.69 8.81
N GLU A 116 -9.75 -14.74 9.05
CA GLU A 116 -10.30 -14.31 10.34
C GLU A 116 -9.75 -15.09 11.52
N LEU A 117 -9.62 -16.41 11.43
CA LEU A 117 -9.07 -17.20 12.53
C LEU A 117 -7.64 -16.80 12.88
N PHE A 118 -6.81 -16.58 11.86
CA PHE A 118 -5.44 -16.09 12.03
C PHE A 118 -5.39 -14.66 12.62
N MET A 119 -6.26 -13.77 12.16
CA MET A 119 -6.33 -12.38 12.64
C MET A 119 -6.90 -12.31 14.06
N ALA A 120 -7.97 -13.08 14.33
CA ALA A 120 -8.58 -13.17 15.66
C ALA A 120 -7.59 -13.70 16.71
N ARG A 121 -6.85 -14.78 16.39
CA ARG A 121 -5.85 -15.34 17.30
C ARG A 121 -4.79 -14.31 17.69
N GLY A 122 -4.38 -13.47 16.75
CA GLY A 122 -3.46 -12.37 17.05
C GLY A 122 -4.05 -11.30 17.96
N ARG A 123 -5.36 -11.03 17.87
CA ARG A 123 -6.06 -10.10 18.78
C ARG A 123 -6.21 -10.69 20.17
N GLU A 124 -6.60 -11.98 20.29
CA GLU A 124 -6.71 -12.70 21.57
C GLU A 124 -5.39 -12.67 22.33
N LEU A 125 -4.30 -13.11 21.71
CA LEU A 125 -2.97 -13.11 22.36
C LEU A 125 -2.53 -11.72 22.80
N ARG A 126 -2.87 -10.68 22.04
CA ARG A 126 -2.59 -9.29 22.44
C ARG A 126 -3.43 -8.88 23.65
N ALA A 127 -4.71 -9.28 23.71
CA ALA A 127 -5.57 -9.05 24.87
C ALA A 127 -5.08 -9.79 26.12
N GLU A 128 -4.41 -10.94 25.96
CA GLU A 128 -3.70 -11.66 27.01
C GLU A 128 -2.39 -10.97 27.45
N GLY A 129 -2.02 -9.85 26.84
CA GLY A 129 -0.80 -9.10 27.16
C GLY A 129 0.47 -9.62 26.49
N LYS A 130 0.37 -10.51 25.49
CA LYS A 130 1.54 -11.02 24.77
C LYS A 130 2.19 -9.95 23.92
N THR A 131 3.51 -9.98 23.88
CA THR A 131 4.33 -9.10 23.01
C THR A 131 4.27 -9.57 21.55
N GLY A 132 4.68 -8.69 20.63
CA GLY A 132 4.72 -9.02 19.21
C GLY A 132 5.55 -10.28 18.87
N PRO A 133 6.77 -10.44 19.39
CA PRO A 133 7.55 -11.68 19.23
C PRO A 133 6.86 -12.91 19.79
N GLU A 134 6.31 -12.86 21.01
CA GLU A 134 5.57 -13.98 21.60
C GLU A 134 4.36 -14.40 20.75
N ILE A 135 3.60 -13.41 20.25
CA ILE A 135 2.46 -13.66 19.34
C ILE A 135 2.94 -14.34 18.05
N PHE A 136 4.07 -13.92 17.54
CA PHE A 136 4.66 -14.51 16.34
C PHE A 136 5.01 -15.99 16.59
N ASP A 137 5.74 -16.28 17.66
CA ASP A 137 6.22 -17.62 17.99
C ASP A 137 5.05 -18.58 18.29
N ILE A 138 4.08 -18.15 19.10
CA ILE A 138 2.88 -18.95 19.42
C ILE A 138 2.12 -19.30 18.15
N ARG A 139 1.84 -18.33 17.29
CA ARG A 139 1.11 -18.59 16.03
C ARG A 139 1.91 -19.41 15.04
N GLU A 140 3.24 -19.29 15.05
CA GLU A 140 4.11 -20.15 14.23
C GLU A 140 3.96 -21.64 14.62
N GLU A 141 3.99 -21.94 15.92
CA GLU A 141 3.80 -23.31 16.42
C GLU A 141 2.38 -23.83 16.18
N GLU A 142 1.37 -22.99 16.44
CA GLU A 142 -0.04 -23.34 16.17
C GLU A 142 -0.29 -23.61 14.68
N ALA A 143 0.31 -22.81 13.78
CA ALA A 143 0.21 -23.01 12.34
C ALA A 143 0.92 -24.28 11.86
N LYS A 144 2.14 -24.55 12.36
CA LYS A 144 2.91 -25.76 12.03
C LYS A 144 2.21 -27.04 12.51
N SER A 145 1.58 -26.98 13.68
CA SER A 145 0.82 -28.13 14.23
C SER A 145 -0.56 -28.30 13.61
N GLY A 146 -1.02 -27.37 12.76
CA GLY A 146 -2.35 -27.37 12.16
C GLY A 146 -3.47 -26.96 13.12
N GLN A 147 -3.13 -26.41 14.30
CA GLN A 147 -4.11 -25.90 15.27
C GLN A 147 -4.66 -24.52 14.85
N LEU A 148 -3.87 -23.73 14.12
CA LEU A 148 -4.28 -22.42 13.60
C LEU A 148 -4.50 -22.50 12.09
N ASP A 149 -5.72 -22.25 11.65
CA ASP A 149 -6.03 -22.07 10.24
C ASP A 149 -5.49 -20.71 9.76
N MET A 150 -4.60 -20.76 8.78
CA MET A 150 -3.95 -19.60 8.16
C MET A 150 -4.76 -18.99 7.02
N GLY A 151 -5.97 -19.48 6.76
CA GLY A 151 -6.79 -19.08 5.64
C GLY A 151 -6.33 -19.68 4.30
N LYS A 152 -6.92 -19.18 3.22
CA LYS A 152 -6.57 -19.64 1.87
C LYS A 152 -5.26 -19.01 1.43
N PRO A 153 -4.30 -19.79 0.88
CA PRO A 153 -3.11 -19.21 0.22
C PRO A 153 -3.54 -18.21 -0.86
N GLY A 154 -2.91 -17.03 -0.88
CA GLY A 154 -3.30 -15.95 -1.76
C GLY A 154 -4.38 -15.01 -1.19
N ALA A 155 -4.88 -15.27 0.02
CA ALA A 155 -5.80 -14.34 0.68
C ALA A 155 -5.14 -12.98 0.92
N THR A 156 -5.90 -11.91 0.67
CA THR A 156 -5.39 -10.54 0.68
C THR A 156 -5.68 -9.82 2.00
N LEU A 157 -4.77 -8.92 2.35
CA LEU A 157 -4.95 -7.90 3.38
C LEU A 157 -4.56 -6.56 2.77
N HIS A 158 -5.45 -5.60 2.80
CA HIS A 158 -5.22 -4.21 2.40
C HIS A 158 -5.06 -3.38 3.67
N ILE A 159 -4.05 -2.54 3.72
CA ILE A 159 -3.78 -1.65 4.83
C ILE A 159 -3.90 -0.22 4.33
N TYR A 160 -4.69 0.61 5.02
CA TYR A 160 -4.79 2.04 4.78
C TYR A 160 -4.30 2.74 6.04
N TYR A 161 -3.20 3.51 5.94
CA TYR A 161 -2.48 4.01 7.10
C TYR A 161 -1.86 5.39 6.85
N GLY A 162 -1.75 6.17 7.91
CA GLY A 162 -1.16 7.52 7.87
C GLY A 162 -0.71 7.97 9.25
N LYS A 163 -0.14 9.17 9.30
CA LYS A 163 0.28 9.80 10.56
C LYS A 163 -0.79 10.69 11.16
N SER A 164 -1.73 11.13 10.33
CA SER A 164 -2.83 12.03 10.70
C SER A 164 -4.06 11.24 11.11
N ASP A 165 -4.82 11.78 12.02
CA ASP A 165 -6.15 11.35 12.48
C ASP A 165 -7.25 12.31 11.97
N LEU A 166 -6.90 13.10 10.94
CA LEU A 166 -7.84 13.96 10.25
C LEU A 166 -8.35 13.28 8.99
N TYR A 167 -9.63 13.41 8.70
CA TYR A 167 -10.24 12.88 7.48
C TYR A 167 -11.14 13.91 6.81
N ASN A 168 -11.38 13.74 5.54
CA ASN A 168 -12.35 14.53 4.78
C ASN A 168 -13.73 13.87 4.90
N PRO A 169 -14.77 14.52 5.47
CA PRO A 169 -16.09 13.93 5.66
C PRO A 169 -16.82 13.58 4.35
N GLU A 170 -16.49 14.25 3.25
CA GLU A 170 -17.13 14.03 1.95
C GLU A 170 -16.57 12.82 1.22
N THR A 171 -15.24 12.59 1.30
CA THR A 171 -14.54 11.52 0.59
C THR A 171 -14.17 10.35 1.49
N ALA A 172 -14.21 10.53 2.81
CA ALA A 172 -13.69 9.62 3.84
C ALA A 172 -12.16 9.41 3.78
N GLU A 173 -11.44 10.15 2.95
CA GLU A 173 -9.98 10.07 2.86
C GLU A 173 -9.32 10.64 4.09
N VAL A 174 -8.34 9.91 4.66
CA VAL A 174 -7.50 10.38 5.76
C VAL A 174 -6.31 11.16 5.20
N GLU A 175 -6.00 12.29 5.84
CA GLU A 175 -4.93 13.18 5.41
C GLU A 175 -3.59 12.47 5.32
N GLY A 176 -2.97 12.52 4.13
CA GLY A 176 -1.67 11.90 3.88
C GLY A 176 -1.62 10.39 4.08
N ALA A 177 -2.75 9.70 4.08
CA ALA A 177 -2.77 8.25 4.22
C ALA A 177 -2.38 7.53 2.93
N HIS A 178 -1.87 6.32 3.10
CA HIS A 178 -1.25 5.50 2.07
C HIS A 178 -1.81 4.09 2.08
N TYR A 179 -1.70 3.41 0.96
CA TYR A 179 -2.06 2.01 0.84
C TYR A 179 -0.84 1.11 0.88
N ARG A 180 -1.06 -0.09 1.43
CA ARG A 180 -0.15 -1.22 1.35
C ARG A 180 -0.97 -2.48 1.14
N TYR A 181 -0.53 -3.34 0.22
CA TYR A 181 -1.22 -4.58 -0.08
C TYR A 181 -0.36 -5.78 0.31
N VAL A 182 -1.01 -6.75 0.89
CA VAL A 182 -0.42 -8.00 1.38
C VAL A 182 -1.14 -9.17 0.74
N VAL A 183 -0.39 -10.15 0.27
CA VAL A 183 -0.92 -11.43 -0.20
C VAL A 183 -0.28 -12.53 0.63
N TYR A 184 -1.05 -13.19 1.49
CA TYR A 184 -0.54 -14.22 2.38
C TYR A 184 -0.21 -15.51 1.63
N LEU A 185 1.00 -15.99 1.82
CA LEU A 185 1.51 -17.26 1.28
C LEU A 185 2.26 -18.00 2.40
N PRO A 186 1.56 -18.56 3.40
CA PRO A 186 2.19 -19.19 4.54
C PRO A 186 3.29 -20.17 4.13
N PHE A 187 4.46 -20.05 4.77
CA PHE A 187 5.67 -20.85 4.54
C PHE A 187 6.35 -20.71 3.17
N ALA A 188 5.87 -19.78 2.30
CA ALA A 188 6.56 -19.49 1.06
C ALA A 188 7.95 -18.86 1.31
N THR A 189 8.88 -19.14 0.42
CA THR A 189 10.27 -18.63 0.47
C THR A 189 10.57 -17.73 -0.72
N ALA A 190 11.70 -17.03 -0.68
CA ALA A 190 12.19 -16.27 -1.83
C ALA A 190 12.41 -17.18 -3.04
N GLU A 191 12.93 -18.38 -2.81
CA GLU A 191 13.15 -19.39 -3.87
C GLU A 191 11.82 -19.86 -4.49
N SER A 192 10.81 -20.17 -3.67
CA SER A 192 9.51 -20.67 -4.15
C SER A 192 8.69 -19.62 -4.90
N THR A 193 8.94 -18.32 -4.63
CA THR A 193 8.19 -17.22 -5.24
C THR A 193 8.96 -16.47 -6.33
N GLY A 194 10.29 -16.59 -6.36
CA GLY A 194 11.17 -15.79 -7.22
C GLY A 194 11.24 -14.31 -6.82
N LEU A 195 10.70 -13.93 -5.66
CA LEU A 195 10.68 -12.54 -5.19
C LEU A 195 11.89 -12.22 -4.32
N PRO A 196 12.40 -10.96 -4.38
CA PRO A 196 13.43 -10.51 -3.46
C PRO A 196 12.87 -10.39 -2.04
N GLU A 197 13.74 -10.50 -1.03
CA GLU A 197 13.38 -10.32 0.39
C GLU A 197 13.37 -8.85 0.83
N GLN A 198 13.73 -7.94 -0.07
CA GLN A 198 13.70 -6.49 0.13
C GLN A 198 13.14 -5.81 -1.12
N PRO A 199 12.47 -4.66 -0.98
CA PRO A 199 12.01 -3.92 -2.13
C PRO A 199 13.19 -3.39 -2.96
N ILE A 200 13.19 -3.70 -4.26
CA ILE A 200 14.23 -3.24 -5.21
C ILE A 200 13.80 -2.04 -6.04
N GLY A 201 12.60 -1.55 -5.82
CA GLY A 201 12.03 -0.38 -6.48
C GLY A 201 10.64 -0.06 -5.96
N ALA A 202 10.15 1.12 -6.32
CA ALA A 202 8.79 1.52 -6.00
C ALA A 202 7.76 0.59 -6.64
N ASN A 203 6.71 0.24 -5.95
CA ASN A 203 5.67 -0.74 -6.33
C ASN A 203 6.18 -2.17 -6.60
N HIS A 204 7.47 -2.42 -6.46
CA HIS A 204 7.99 -3.75 -6.70
C HIS A 204 7.53 -4.70 -5.58
N PRO A 205 6.88 -5.84 -5.91
CA PRO A 205 6.52 -6.83 -4.91
C PRO A 205 7.78 -7.50 -4.33
N TRP A 206 7.76 -7.81 -3.04
CA TRP A 206 8.81 -8.52 -2.34
C TRP A 206 8.22 -9.43 -1.28
N ILE A 207 8.94 -10.49 -0.88
CA ILE A 207 8.47 -11.43 0.14
C ILE A 207 8.96 -11.00 1.52
N MET A 208 8.04 -10.92 2.45
CA MET A 208 8.31 -10.61 3.84
C MET A 208 8.12 -11.85 4.72
N ASN A 209 9.00 -12.02 5.72
CA ASN A 209 9.02 -13.18 6.60
C ASN A 209 9.06 -14.55 5.86
N PRO A 210 9.93 -14.75 4.86
CA PRO A 210 9.96 -15.98 4.09
C PRO A 210 10.18 -17.20 4.97
N GLY A 211 9.57 -18.34 4.62
CA GLY A 211 9.68 -19.61 5.33
C GLY A 211 8.89 -19.70 6.63
N THR A 212 8.14 -18.69 7.03
CA THR A 212 7.34 -18.64 8.26
C THR A 212 5.84 -18.70 7.99
N HIS A 213 5.03 -18.92 9.02
CA HIS A 213 3.58 -18.83 8.93
C HIS A 213 3.09 -17.47 8.40
N ARG A 214 3.89 -16.40 8.61
CA ARG A 214 3.58 -15.04 8.17
C ARG A 214 4.22 -14.67 6.84
N ALA A 215 4.74 -15.63 6.08
CA ALA A 215 5.25 -15.33 4.75
C ALA A 215 4.15 -14.68 3.88
N HIS A 216 4.47 -13.55 3.28
CA HIS A 216 3.52 -12.81 2.44
C HIS A 216 4.25 -11.94 1.41
N ILE A 217 3.58 -11.72 0.29
CA ILE A 217 3.99 -10.71 -0.69
C ILE A 217 3.53 -9.35 -0.16
N MET A 218 4.47 -8.40 -0.14
CA MET A 218 4.22 -7.00 0.20
C MET A 218 4.29 -6.15 -1.06
N ILE A 219 3.30 -5.28 -1.24
CA ILE A 219 3.26 -4.28 -2.31
C ILE A 219 2.93 -2.93 -1.68
N SER A 220 3.82 -1.93 -1.91
CA SER A 220 3.59 -0.55 -1.47
C SER A 220 3.43 0.33 -2.70
N PRO A 221 2.19 0.71 -3.08
CA PRO A 221 1.94 1.57 -4.23
C PRO A 221 2.68 2.90 -4.14
N LEU A 222 3.08 3.42 -5.29
CA LEU A 222 3.56 4.79 -5.39
C LEU A 222 2.43 5.74 -5.04
N HIS A 223 2.75 6.72 -4.21
CA HIS A 223 1.87 7.85 -3.99
C HIS A 223 2.24 8.92 -4.99
N ASN A 224 1.27 9.34 -5.79
CA ASN A 224 1.37 10.59 -6.50
C ASN A 224 1.18 11.71 -5.47
N ASP A 225 2.22 12.01 -4.71
CA ASP A 225 2.30 13.30 -4.05
C ASP A 225 2.21 14.33 -5.18
N LYS A 226 1.01 14.86 -5.43
CA LYS A 226 0.86 16.01 -6.29
C LYS A 226 1.81 17.05 -5.70
N LYS A 227 2.94 17.27 -6.38
CA LYS A 227 3.88 18.30 -6.00
C LYS A 227 3.07 19.58 -5.83
N LYS A 228 3.00 20.06 -4.60
CA LYS A 228 2.50 21.39 -4.27
C LYS A 228 3.36 22.46 -4.95
#